data_507066a4edc08cf9dfe4432d34744679
#
_entry.id   507066a4edc08cf9dfe4432d34744679
#
_cell.length_a   1.000
_cell.length_b   1.000
_cell.length_c   1.000
_cell.angle_alpha   90.00
_cell.angle_beta   90.00
_cell.angle_gamma   90.00
#
_symmetry.space_group_name_H-M   'P 1'
#
loop_
_entity.id
_entity.type
_entity.pdbx_description
1 polymer ?
#
loop_
_entity_poly.entity_id
_entity_poly.type
_entity_poly.pdbx_seq_one_letter_code
_entity_poly.pdbx_strand_id
1 'polypeptide(L)'
;MYLLHVNVEESISYRDFFKRDNAMTNSEVSCAIGKSFSKDLLLTKEDIIEQAAFCGDENFIHHDEDRSLNTRFGGVIASGSAISSIYSAMIPTYFSKIANILGLEMSFQFKAPIYPDIRYSMSWMIESVAGDLNGTGKIVCLTGTIRDSEQKTQVMAQAKIMLLSTL
;
A
#
# COMPACT_ATOMS: atom_id res chain seq x y z
N MET A 1 43.28 13.63 3.77
CA MET A 1 42.24 13.16 4.68
C MET A 1 40.91 13.68 4.12
N TYR A 2 40.29 12.93 3.21
CA TYR A 2 39.02 13.30 2.54
C TYR A 2 37.90 12.79 3.41
N LEU A 3 37.12 13.73 3.98
CA LEU A 3 35.85 13.45 4.62
C LEU A 3 34.80 13.21 3.51
N LEU A 4 34.42 11.97 3.32
CA LEU A 4 33.21 11.60 2.56
C LEU A 4 32.00 12.09 3.36
N HIS A 5 31.37 13.17 2.86
CA HIS A 5 30.01 13.53 3.29
C HIS A 5 29.07 12.44 2.73
N VAL A 6 28.66 11.55 3.60
CA VAL A 6 27.50 10.69 3.33
C VAL A 6 26.29 11.60 3.46
N ASN A 7 25.66 11.96 2.34
CA ASN A 7 24.31 12.53 2.35
C ASN A 7 23.39 11.46 2.91
N VAL A 8 23.00 11.62 4.16
CA VAL A 8 21.85 10.91 4.72
C VAL A 8 20.63 11.51 4.00
N GLU A 9 20.11 10.81 3.00
CA GLU A 9 18.80 11.13 2.45
C GLU A 9 17.82 11.08 3.63
N GLU A 10 17.15 12.20 3.89
CA GLU A 10 16.18 12.35 4.96
C GLU A 10 15.16 11.19 4.85
N SER A 11 15.12 10.35 5.86
CA SER A 11 14.11 9.30 5.99
C SER A 11 12.73 9.97 6.02
N ILE A 12 11.93 9.68 5.02
CA ILE A 12 10.58 10.23 4.90
C ILE A 12 9.71 9.49 5.91
N SER A 13 9.24 10.17 6.96
CA SER A 13 8.34 9.59 7.94
C SER A 13 7.02 9.14 7.28
N TYR A 14 6.36 8.14 7.87
CA TYR A 14 5.02 7.69 7.44
C TYR A 14 4.03 8.86 7.24
N ARG A 15 4.10 9.89 8.09
CA ARG A 15 3.28 11.11 7.96
C ARG A 15 3.60 11.91 6.71
N ASP A 16 4.87 11.92 6.27
CA ASP A 16 5.30 12.64 5.07
C ASP A 16 5.10 11.81 3.80
N PHE A 17 5.07 10.47 3.92
CA PHE A 17 4.72 9.58 2.83
C PHE A 17 3.33 9.87 2.25
N PHE A 18 2.34 10.18 3.08
CA PHE A 18 1.00 10.57 2.62
C PHE A 18 0.91 12.04 2.17
N LYS A 19 1.86 12.89 2.55
CA LYS A 19 1.89 14.32 2.18
C LYS A 19 2.63 14.59 0.87
N ARG A 20 3.59 13.74 0.47
CA ARG A 20 4.30 13.91 -0.80
C ARG A 20 3.43 13.39 -1.95
N ASP A 21 2.67 14.32 -2.48
CA ASP A 21 1.89 14.17 -3.70
C ASP A 21 2.80 13.95 -4.92
N ASN A 22 2.84 12.72 -5.43
CA ASN A 22 2.71 12.57 -6.86
C ASN A 22 1.22 12.71 -7.16
N ALA A 23 0.71 13.92 -7.10
CA ALA A 23 -0.67 14.23 -7.42
C ALA A 23 -0.90 13.86 -8.87
N MET A 24 -1.45 12.68 -9.11
CA MET A 24 -2.01 12.32 -10.42
C MET A 24 -2.99 13.43 -10.79
N THR A 25 -2.80 14.04 -11.95
CA THR A 25 -3.76 15.03 -12.46
C THR A 25 -5.09 14.34 -12.75
N ASN A 26 -6.20 15.02 -12.58
CA ASN A 26 -7.54 14.43 -12.84
C ASN A 26 -7.68 13.86 -14.27
N SER A 27 -6.92 14.36 -15.24
CA SER A 27 -6.89 13.88 -16.63
C SER A 27 -6.24 12.48 -16.75
N GLU A 28 -5.47 12.02 -15.78
CA GLU A 28 -4.80 10.71 -15.80
C GLU A 28 -5.62 9.62 -15.13
N VAL A 29 -6.63 9.98 -14.31
CA VAL A 29 -7.50 9.03 -13.62
C VAL A 29 -8.59 8.54 -14.56
N SER A 30 -8.68 7.24 -14.74
CA SER A 30 -9.73 6.61 -15.53
C SER A 30 -10.16 5.28 -14.95
N CYS A 31 -11.38 4.85 -15.28
CA CYS A 31 -11.92 3.54 -14.88
C CYS A 31 -11.83 2.54 -16.06
N ALA A 32 -10.79 2.61 -16.87
CA ALA A 32 -10.58 1.70 -18.00
C ALA A 32 -9.96 0.38 -17.54
N ILE A 33 -10.45 -0.75 -18.08
CA ILE A 33 -9.86 -2.07 -17.85
C ILE A 33 -8.39 -2.07 -18.30
N GLY A 34 -7.51 -2.66 -17.52
CA GLY A 34 -6.05 -2.68 -17.73
C GLY A 34 -5.32 -1.42 -17.23
N LYS A 35 -6.04 -0.36 -16.87
CA LYS A 35 -5.40 0.82 -16.25
C LYS A 35 -4.82 0.45 -14.90
N SER A 36 -3.56 0.86 -14.66
CA SER A 36 -2.85 0.64 -13.41
C SER A 36 -2.48 1.96 -12.76
N PHE A 37 -2.35 1.94 -11.44
CA PHE A 37 -1.76 3.01 -10.65
C PHE A 37 -0.84 2.42 -9.59
N SER A 38 0.23 3.14 -9.28
CA SER A 38 1.27 2.65 -8.38
C SER A 38 1.79 3.73 -7.47
N LYS A 39 2.41 3.29 -6.39
CA LYS A 39 3.12 4.13 -5.42
C LYS A 39 4.23 3.31 -4.77
N ASP A 40 5.36 3.96 -4.47
CA ASP A 40 6.43 3.34 -3.70
C ASP A 40 6.07 3.29 -2.21
N LEU A 41 6.55 2.26 -1.53
CA LEU A 41 6.51 2.07 -0.09
C LEU A 41 7.94 1.98 0.42
N LEU A 42 8.29 2.84 1.36
CA LEU A 42 9.51 2.78 2.13
C LEU A 42 9.13 3.06 3.59
N LEU A 43 9.39 2.11 4.47
CA LEU A 43 9.10 2.20 5.90
C LEU A 43 10.41 2.10 6.66
N THR A 44 10.62 3.00 7.61
CA THR A 44 11.67 2.82 8.62
C THR A 44 11.25 1.78 9.66
N LYS A 45 12.17 1.37 10.49
CA LYS A 45 11.84 0.48 11.62
C LYS A 45 10.86 1.15 12.57
N GLU A 46 11.04 2.43 12.84
CA GLU A 46 10.15 3.25 13.66
C GLU A 46 8.74 3.31 13.08
N ASP A 47 8.61 3.51 11.77
CA ASP A 47 7.31 3.48 11.08
C ASP A 47 6.59 2.13 11.28
N ILE A 48 7.32 1.02 11.19
CA ILE A 48 6.75 -0.33 11.38
C ILE A 48 6.21 -0.49 12.80
N ILE A 49 6.98 -0.08 13.80
CA ILE A 49 6.59 -0.17 15.21
C ILE A 49 5.37 0.71 15.49
N GLU A 50 5.39 1.97 15.04
CA GLU A 50 4.28 2.91 15.23
C GLU A 50 2.98 2.42 14.57
N GLN A 51 3.09 1.88 13.36
CA GLN A 51 1.92 1.38 12.62
C GLN A 51 1.33 0.12 13.25
N ALA A 52 2.16 -0.81 13.70
CA ALA A 52 1.71 -2.00 14.41
C ALA A 52 0.98 -1.61 15.70
N ALA A 53 1.55 -0.69 16.48
CA ALA A 53 0.92 -0.16 17.68
C ALA A 53 -0.42 0.54 17.38
N PHE A 54 -0.48 1.35 16.32
CA PHE A 54 -1.72 2.01 15.89
C PHE A 54 -2.81 1.02 15.50
N CYS A 55 -2.44 -0.09 14.87
CA CYS A 55 -3.38 -1.16 14.51
C CYS A 55 -3.75 -2.08 15.69
N GLY A 56 -3.13 -1.90 16.86
CA GLY A 56 -3.32 -2.78 18.02
C GLY A 56 -2.67 -4.17 17.84
N ASP A 57 -1.67 -4.29 16.98
CA ASP A 57 -0.94 -5.54 16.74
C ASP A 57 0.23 -5.63 17.71
N GLU A 58 0.05 -6.43 18.78
CA GLU A 58 1.05 -6.61 19.85
C GLU A 58 2.03 -7.74 19.58
N ASN A 59 2.04 -8.32 18.38
CA ASN A 59 2.96 -9.40 18.06
C ASN A 59 4.41 -8.87 18.05
N PHE A 60 5.25 -9.47 18.88
CA PHE A 60 6.63 -9.02 19.13
C PHE A 60 7.47 -8.89 17.84
N ILE A 61 7.16 -9.65 16.79
CA ILE A 61 7.91 -9.59 15.52
C ILE A 61 7.80 -8.23 14.81
N HIS A 62 6.90 -7.36 15.26
CA HIS A 62 6.70 -6.00 14.74
C HIS A 62 7.27 -4.91 15.65
N HIS A 63 7.74 -5.28 16.87
CA HIS A 63 8.11 -4.31 17.91
C HIS A 63 9.47 -4.56 18.55
N ASP A 64 9.84 -5.82 18.76
CA ASP A 64 10.99 -6.23 19.58
C ASP A 64 12.10 -6.78 18.67
N GLU A 65 13.13 -5.96 18.46
CA GLU A 65 14.25 -6.30 17.59
C GLU A 65 15.03 -7.50 18.07
N ASP A 66 15.37 -7.53 19.37
CA ASP A 66 16.20 -8.60 19.95
C ASP A 66 15.52 -9.97 19.83
N ARG A 67 14.23 -10.02 20.10
CA ARG A 67 13.44 -11.25 19.95
C ARG A 67 13.26 -11.61 18.47
N SER A 68 13.04 -10.62 17.60
CA SER A 68 12.81 -10.83 16.17
C SER A 68 14.06 -11.32 15.44
N LEU A 69 15.26 -10.91 15.85
CA LEU A 69 16.55 -11.43 15.34
C LEU A 69 16.66 -12.95 15.48
N ASN A 70 16.09 -13.54 16.54
CA ASN A 70 16.12 -14.97 16.80
C ASN A 70 15.00 -15.75 16.09
N THR A 71 14.22 -15.12 15.22
CA THR A 71 13.21 -15.77 14.39
C THR A 71 13.73 -16.06 12.99
N ARG A 72 12.95 -16.82 12.20
CA ARG A 72 13.25 -17.04 10.78
C ARG A 72 13.29 -15.75 9.94
N PHE A 73 12.81 -14.63 10.47
CA PHE A 73 12.78 -13.34 9.80
C PHE A 73 14.08 -12.55 9.98
N GLY A 74 14.86 -12.83 11.04
CA GLY A 74 16.14 -12.17 11.28
C GLY A 74 16.05 -10.68 11.59
N GLY A 75 14.90 -10.21 12.08
CA GLY A 75 14.64 -8.82 12.41
C GLY A 75 13.16 -8.49 12.43
N VAL A 76 12.85 -7.22 12.73
CA VAL A 76 11.48 -6.68 12.72
C VAL A 76 10.93 -6.66 11.29
N ILE A 77 9.66 -7.02 11.14
CA ILE A 77 8.92 -6.97 9.86
C ILE A 77 7.61 -6.21 10.03
N ALA A 78 7.10 -5.64 8.93
CA ALA A 78 5.85 -4.90 8.96
C ALA A 78 4.65 -5.80 9.29
N SER A 79 3.70 -5.27 10.08
CA SER A 79 2.43 -5.93 10.39
C SER A 79 1.56 -6.05 9.14
N GLY A 80 0.94 -7.22 8.96
CA GLY A 80 0.02 -7.45 7.85
C GLY A 80 -1.20 -6.52 7.89
N SER A 81 -1.71 -6.19 9.06
CA SER A 81 -2.82 -5.25 9.25
C SER A 81 -2.44 -3.83 8.81
N ALA A 82 -1.25 -3.35 9.20
CA ALA A 82 -0.73 -2.05 8.78
C ALA A 82 -0.53 -1.98 7.26
N ILE A 83 0.11 -2.98 6.66
CA ILE A 83 0.31 -3.05 5.21
C ILE A 83 -1.02 -3.09 4.46
N SER A 84 -1.99 -3.87 4.93
CA SER A 84 -3.33 -3.91 4.32
C SER A 84 -3.99 -2.53 4.32
N SER A 85 -3.89 -1.79 5.43
CA SER A 85 -4.44 -0.43 5.56
C SER A 85 -3.79 0.55 4.60
N ILE A 86 -2.45 0.59 4.54
CA ILE A 86 -1.69 1.47 3.64
C ILE A 86 -2.03 1.17 2.18
N TYR A 87 -2.03 -0.11 1.83
CA TYR A 87 -2.20 -0.55 0.46
C TYR A 87 -3.63 -0.35 -0.04
N SER A 88 -4.63 -0.63 0.81
CA SER A 88 -6.04 -0.38 0.46
C SER A 88 -6.35 1.11 0.27
N ALA A 89 -5.70 2.00 1.04
CA ALA A 89 -5.91 3.45 0.95
C ALA A 89 -5.53 4.04 -0.43
N MET A 90 -4.74 3.35 -1.23
CA MET A 90 -4.45 3.78 -2.61
C MET A 90 -5.70 3.82 -3.49
N ILE A 91 -6.64 2.91 -3.28
CA ILE A 91 -7.86 2.80 -4.09
C ILE A 91 -8.75 4.05 -3.92
N PRO A 92 -9.18 4.44 -2.71
CA PRO A 92 -9.96 5.67 -2.55
C PRO A 92 -9.17 6.92 -2.96
N THR A 93 -7.87 6.97 -2.74
CA THR A 93 -7.01 8.09 -3.17
C THR A 93 -7.02 8.25 -4.69
N TYR A 94 -7.06 7.15 -5.45
CA TYR A 94 -7.14 7.16 -6.90
C TYR A 94 -8.54 7.57 -7.37
N PHE A 95 -9.59 6.84 -6.96
CA PHE A 95 -10.92 6.98 -7.52
C PHE A 95 -11.71 8.18 -6.97
N SER A 96 -11.42 8.70 -5.77
CA SER A 96 -12.12 9.88 -5.22
C SER A 96 -12.00 11.14 -6.07
N LYS A 97 -11.07 11.15 -7.02
CA LYS A 97 -10.91 12.25 -7.99
C LYS A 97 -11.99 12.26 -9.08
N ILE A 98 -12.67 11.15 -9.31
CA ILE A 98 -13.66 10.99 -10.39
C ILE A 98 -15.03 10.51 -9.93
N ALA A 99 -15.15 9.91 -8.74
CA ALA A 99 -16.42 9.40 -8.21
C ALA A 99 -16.35 9.21 -6.69
N ASN A 100 -17.50 9.14 -6.04
CA ASN A 100 -17.60 8.60 -4.69
C ASN A 100 -17.43 7.08 -4.74
N ILE A 101 -16.77 6.50 -3.74
CA ILE A 101 -16.49 5.07 -3.73
C ILE A 101 -16.91 4.40 -2.44
N LEU A 102 -17.32 3.15 -2.55
CA LEU A 102 -17.52 2.23 -1.42
C LEU A 102 -16.66 0.98 -1.63
N GLY A 103 -15.90 0.61 -0.60
CA GLY A 103 -15.23 -0.68 -0.54
C GLY A 103 -16.27 -1.77 -0.25
N LEU A 104 -16.26 -2.86 -1.03
CA LEU A 104 -17.16 -3.99 -0.85
C LEU A 104 -16.43 -5.22 -0.32
N GLU A 105 -15.31 -5.55 -0.93
CA GLU A 105 -14.52 -6.73 -0.57
C GLU A 105 -13.03 -6.41 -0.76
N MET A 106 -12.18 -6.94 0.13
CA MET A 106 -10.73 -6.94 -0.04
C MET A 106 -10.15 -8.23 0.50
N SER A 107 -9.15 -8.76 -0.21
CA SER A 107 -8.37 -9.90 0.25
C SER A 107 -6.88 -9.66 0.04
N PHE A 108 -6.08 -10.17 0.97
CA PHE A 108 -4.63 -10.04 0.95
C PHE A 108 -3.98 -11.39 1.18
N GLN A 109 -2.96 -11.70 0.41
CA GLN A 109 -2.13 -12.88 0.56
C GLN A 109 -0.69 -12.44 0.77
N PHE A 110 -0.17 -12.60 1.98
CA PHE A 110 1.20 -12.28 2.34
C PHE A 110 2.10 -13.44 1.93
N LYS A 111 2.96 -13.23 0.94
CA LYS A 111 3.85 -14.25 0.36
C LYS A 111 5.24 -14.19 0.95
N ALA A 112 5.70 -13.00 1.34
CA ALA A 112 6.99 -12.76 1.98
C ALA A 112 6.90 -11.54 2.92
N PRO A 113 7.81 -11.43 3.90
CA PRO A 113 7.85 -10.31 4.82
C PRO A 113 8.22 -9.00 4.11
N ILE A 114 7.72 -7.89 4.66
CA ILE A 114 8.13 -6.53 4.29
C ILE A 114 9.05 -6.04 5.40
N TYR A 115 10.30 -5.75 5.04
CA TYR A 115 11.36 -5.31 5.95
C TYR A 115 11.47 -3.78 5.98
N PRO A 116 11.98 -3.20 7.06
CA PRO A 116 12.31 -1.78 7.11
C PRO A 116 13.41 -1.43 6.11
N ASP A 117 13.46 -0.16 5.72
CA ASP A 117 14.51 0.46 4.88
C ASP A 117 14.68 -0.16 3.49
N ILE A 118 13.72 -0.99 3.07
CA ILE A 118 13.64 -1.55 1.72
C ILE A 118 12.52 -0.85 0.96
N ARG A 119 12.81 -0.44 -0.27
CA ARG A 119 11.82 0.14 -1.18
C ARG A 119 11.03 -0.97 -1.88
N TYR A 120 9.72 -0.87 -1.79
CA TYR A 120 8.76 -1.73 -2.47
C TYR A 120 7.90 -0.90 -3.42
N SER A 121 7.44 -1.50 -4.51
CA SER A 121 6.44 -0.91 -5.39
C SER A 121 5.08 -1.54 -5.12
N MET A 122 4.10 -0.71 -4.77
CA MET A 122 2.69 -1.09 -4.62
C MET A 122 1.93 -0.72 -5.88
N SER A 123 1.18 -1.63 -6.46
CA SER A 123 0.40 -1.37 -7.67
C SER A 123 -0.98 -2.02 -7.63
N TRP A 124 -1.97 -1.33 -8.19
CA TRP A 124 -3.30 -1.86 -8.48
C TRP A 124 -3.58 -1.75 -9.97
N MET A 125 -4.29 -2.74 -10.51
CA MET A 125 -4.76 -2.75 -11.90
C MET A 125 -6.26 -3.03 -11.92
N ILE A 126 -6.99 -2.31 -12.75
CA ILE A 126 -8.41 -2.52 -12.98
C ILE A 126 -8.58 -3.77 -13.85
N GLU A 127 -9.14 -4.82 -13.28
CA GLU A 127 -9.35 -6.11 -13.94
C GLU A 127 -10.69 -6.16 -14.69
N SER A 128 -11.74 -5.64 -14.06
CA SER A 128 -13.05 -5.59 -14.68
C SER A 128 -13.90 -4.42 -14.17
N VAL A 129 -14.84 -4.01 -15.02
CA VAL A 129 -15.84 -2.99 -14.72
C VAL A 129 -17.19 -3.55 -15.14
N ALA A 130 -18.06 -3.84 -14.17
CA ALA A 130 -19.43 -4.24 -14.44
C ALA A 130 -20.33 -3.00 -14.57
N GLY A 131 -21.32 -3.09 -15.45
CA GLY A 131 -22.22 -1.98 -15.78
C GLY A 131 -23.06 -1.49 -14.61
N ASP A 132 -23.85 -0.47 -14.91
CA ASP A 132 -24.70 0.22 -13.96
C ASP A 132 -25.74 -0.72 -13.32
N LEU A 133 -25.65 -0.89 -12.02
CA LEU A 133 -26.63 -1.64 -11.23
C LEU A 133 -27.83 -0.73 -10.94
N ASN A 134 -28.79 -0.66 -11.86
CA ASN A 134 -30.03 0.13 -11.70
C ASN A 134 -29.80 1.63 -11.48
N GLY A 135 -28.79 2.23 -12.12
CA GLY A 135 -28.50 3.66 -11.98
C GLY A 135 -27.72 4.03 -10.71
N THR A 136 -27.35 3.07 -9.86
CA THR A 136 -26.70 3.36 -8.57
C THR A 136 -25.19 3.45 -8.63
N GLY A 137 -24.55 2.86 -9.66
CA GLY A 137 -23.09 2.89 -9.83
C GLY A 137 -22.53 1.70 -10.56
N LYS A 138 -21.19 1.65 -10.65
CA LYS A 138 -20.44 0.61 -11.32
C LYS A 138 -19.64 -0.21 -10.31
N ILE A 139 -19.61 -1.53 -10.50
CA ILE A 139 -18.71 -2.42 -9.75
C ILE A 139 -17.38 -2.49 -10.48
N VAL A 140 -16.29 -2.26 -9.76
CA VAL A 140 -14.93 -2.36 -10.28
C VAL A 140 -14.19 -3.41 -9.45
N CYS A 141 -13.60 -4.39 -10.14
CA CYS A 141 -12.69 -5.36 -9.53
C CYS A 141 -11.24 -4.96 -9.87
N LEU A 142 -10.38 -5.06 -8.86
CA LEU A 142 -8.97 -4.75 -8.97
C LEU A 142 -8.13 -5.93 -8.50
N THR A 143 -7.00 -6.12 -9.15
CA THR A 143 -5.93 -7.00 -8.67
C THR A 143 -4.69 -6.16 -8.40
N GLY A 144 -3.91 -6.55 -7.40
CA GLY A 144 -2.76 -5.75 -7.02
C GLY A 144 -1.61 -6.58 -6.45
N THR A 145 -0.42 -5.99 -6.48
CA THR A 145 0.80 -6.59 -5.94
C THR A 145 1.66 -5.56 -5.23
N ILE A 146 2.36 -6.03 -4.20
CA ILE A 146 3.52 -5.33 -3.64
C ILE A 146 4.75 -6.14 -3.99
N ARG A 147 5.76 -5.49 -4.59
CA ARG A 147 7.00 -6.13 -5.04
C ARG A 147 8.22 -5.36 -4.58
N ASP A 148 9.31 -6.08 -4.36
CA ASP A 148 10.63 -5.49 -4.12
C ASP A 148 11.33 -5.10 -5.44
N SER A 149 12.56 -4.58 -5.34
CA SER A 149 13.38 -4.18 -6.50
C SER A 149 13.74 -5.33 -7.44
N GLU A 150 13.75 -6.56 -6.94
CA GLU A 150 14.00 -7.77 -7.73
C GLU A 150 12.71 -8.35 -8.35
N GLN A 151 11.60 -7.63 -8.26
CA GLN A 151 10.27 -8.02 -8.74
C GLN A 151 9.68 -9.24 -8.01
N LYS A 152 10.24 -9.63 -6.87
CA LYS A 152 9.66 -10.66 -6.02
C LYS A 152 8.39 -10.14 -5.35
N THR A 153 7.32 -10.91 -5.43
CA THR A 153 6.03 -10.54 -4.86
C THR A 153 6.01 -10.79 -3.35
N GLN A 154 5.77 -9.73 -2.59
CA GLN A 154 5.59 -9.76 -1.14
C GLN A 154 4.12 -9.95 -0.76
N VAL A 155 3.23 -9.24 -1.48
CA VAL A 155 1.78 -9.30 -1.25
C VAL A 155 1.05 -9.41 -2.59
N MET A 156 0.03 -10.25 -2.63
CA MET A 156 -1.01 -10.25 -3.67
C MET A 156 -2.31 -9.79 -3.04
N ALA A 157 -3.10 -9.00 -3.77
CA ALA A 157 -4.36 -8.50 -3.27
C ALA A 157 -5.43 -8.47 -4.36
N GLN A 158 -6.68 -8.57 -3.93
CA GLN A 158 -7.87 -8.35 -4.75
C GLN A 158 -8.79 -7.39 -4.03
N ALA A 159 -9.45 -6.53 -4.77
CA ALA A 159 -10.45 -5.61 -4.25
C ALA A 159 -11.65 -5.54 -5.17
N LYS A 160 -12.83 -5.33 -4.56
CA LYS A 160 -14.07 -5.04 -5.23
C LYS A 160 -14.66 -3.77 -4.62
N ILE A 161 -14.91 -2.80 -5.45
CA ILE A 161 -15.44 -1.50 -5.05
C ILE A 161 -16.68 -1.16 -5.87
N MET A 162 -17.49 -0.25 -5.33
CA MET A 162 -18.57 0.40 -6.06
C MET A 162 -18.19 1.86 -6.30
N LEU A 163 -18.22 2.30 -7.55
CA LEU A 163 -18.19 3.71 -7.92
C LEU A 163 -19.63 4.20 -8.03
N LEU A 164 -20.00 5.12 -7.14
CA LEU A 164 -21.36 5.66 -7.11
C LEU A 164 -21.56 6.65 -8.25
N SER A 165 -22.68 6.52 -8.95
CA SER A 165 -23.21 7.61 -9.77
C SER A 165 -23.46 8.79 -8.84
N THR A 166 -23.06 9.99 -9.23
CA THR A 166 -23.22 11.22 -8.42
C THR A 166 -24.58 11.23 -7.70
N LEU A 167 -24.51 11.51 -6.40
CA LEU A 167 -25.70 11.85 -5.59
C LEU A 167 -26.36 13.11 -6.14
#